data_e8995ce7d63fb4003032ac6fa656e649
#
_entry.id   e8995ce7d63fb4003032ac6fa656e649
#
_cell.length_a   1.000
_cell.length_b   1.000
_cell.length_c   1.000
_cell.angle_alpha   90.00
_cell.angle_beta   90.00
_cell.angle_gamma   90.00
#
_symmetry.space_group_name_H-M   'P 1'
#
loop_
_entity.id
_entity.type
_entity.pdbx_description
1 polymer ?
#
loop_
_entity_poly.entity_id
_entity_poly.type
_entity_poly.pdbx_seq_one_letter_code
_entity_poly.pdbx_strand_id
1 'polypeptide(L)'
;MKEVIKIFTIDVPYFNLDQIYASGQCPRWIKLKESKYVIPFRDKALKIEQQRDKYDWTRYRLIMSCTEDDFYNVWFNYLDLRMDCLDENNKIKRLGGKFKVPANRGNGIHILHQDYFEAYVLAKLITYVGYKNAAVAMNHIAEVCGVKHNQSMREVCRITWYEWPTPEMILEHHHKLGKMGKINSWLKRLCEAIVNDYYAYTKSDDELFRLFGMHDTTVFPLVGIEETLMKNFGEEPEEFADWYLGDIENKGLVYMYIVHHILNRPKEVR
;
A
#
# COMPACT_ATOMS: atom_id res chain seq x y z
N MET A 1 -0.89 30.61 -12.28
CA MET A 1 0.21 30.10 -13.15
C MET A 1 -0.03 28.62 -13.33
N LYS A 2 0.14 28.05 -14.54
CA LYS A 2 0.07 26.59 -14.70
C LYS A 2 1.34 26.01 -14.06
N GLU A 3 1.17 25.11 -13.11
CA GLU A 3 2.26 24.36 -12.52
C GLU A 3 3.01 23.56 -13.61
N VAL A 4 4.33 23.66 -13.57
CA VAL A 4 5.19 23.02 -14.58
C VAL A 4 5.54 21.62 -14.10
N ILE A 5 5.08 20.60 -14.82
CA ILE A 5 5.48 19.22 -14.59
C ILE A 5 6.96 19.07 -14.99
N LYS A 6 7.76 18.63 -14.05
CA LYS A 6 9.19 18.31 -14.21
C LYS A 6 9.43 16.80 -14.12
N ILE A 7 10.58 16.37 -14.57
CA ILE A 7 11.05 15.00 -14.35
C ILE A 7 12.05 15.04 -13.19
N PHE A 8 11.71 14.35 -12.11
CA PHE A 8 12.59 14.15 -10.98
C PHE A 8 13.26 12.79 -11.07
N THR A 9 14.54 12.76 -10.75
CA THR A 9 15.31 11.53 -10.74
C THR A 9 16.03 11.42 -9.40
N ILE A 10 15.85 10.29 -8.73
CA ILE A 10 16.50 9.97 -7.45
C ILE A 10 17.02 8.54 -7.49
N ASP A 11 18.22 8.34 -6.99
CA ASP A 11 18.81 7.02 -6.82
C ASP A 11 18.49 6.52 -5.41
N VAL A 12 17.81 5.39 -5.31
CA VAL A 12 17.37 4.81 -4.04
C VAL A 12 17.89 3.38 -3.92
N PRO A 13 18.57 3.04 -2.82
CA PRO A 13 18.96 1.66 -2.57
C PRO A 13 17.76 0.80 -2.18
N TYR A 14 17.77 -0.45 -2.59
CA TYR A 14 16.77 -1.44 -2.17
C TYR A 14 15.30 -0.99 -2.35
N PHE A 15 14.98 -0.34 -3.45
CA PHE A 15 13.62 0.07 -3.80
C PHE A 15 13.15 -0.68 -5.04
N ASN A 16 12.00 -1.36 -4.98
CA ASN A 16 11.52 -2.14 -6.12
C ASN A 16 10.01 -1.98 -6.31
N LEU A 17 9.63 -1.22 -7.34
CA LEU A 17 8.22 -0.94 -7.67
C LEU A 17 7.40 -2.22 -7.91
N ASP A 18 7.97 -3.22 -8.57
CA ASP A 18 7.26 -4.46 -8.85
C ASP A 18 7.04 -5.29 -7.58
N GLN A 19 7.99 -5.27 -6.63
CA GLN A 19 7.81 -5.91 -5.32
C GLN A 19 6.80 -5.16 -4.45
N ILE A 20 6.84 -3.81 -4.45
CA ILE A 20 5.87 -2.97 -3.73
C ILE A 20 4.46 -3.24 -4.28
N TYR A 21 4.29 -3.25 -5.59
CA TYR A 21 3.00 -3.58 -6.22
C TYR A 21 2.54 -5.00 -5.89
N ALA A 22 3.43 -5.98 -5.96
CA ALA A 22 3.13 -7.38 -5.66
C ALA A 22 2.92 -7.66 -4.15
N SER A 23 3.25 -6.72 -3.27
CA SER A 23 3.00 -6.83 -1.83
C SER A 23 1.51 -6.71 -1.45
N GLY A 24 0.69 -6.17 -2.36
CA GLY A 24 -0.74 -6.01 -2.15
C GLY A 24 -1.15 -4.77 -1.38
N GLN A 25 -0.20 -3.91 -0.98
CA GLN A 25 -0.51 -2.69 -0.20
C GLN A 25 -1.13 -1.57 -1.05
N CYS A 26 -1.03 -1.65 -2.38
CA CYS A 26 -1.43 -0.59 -3.30
C CYS A 26 -2.29 -1.11 -4.48
N PRO A 27 -3.50 -1.64 -4.22
CA PRO A 27 -4.30 -2.30 -5.25
C PRO A 27 -4.79 -1.37 -6.36
N ARG A 28 -4.74 -0.06 -6.16
CA ARG A 28 -5.17 0.94 -7.14
C ARG A 28 -4.05 1.46 -8.04
N TRP A 29 -2.80 1.04 -7.82
CA TRP A 29 -1.73 1.34 -8.77
C TRP A 29 -2.03 0.75 -10.14
N ILE A 30 -1.78 1.52 -11.18
CA ILE A 30 -2.00 1.12 -12.57
C ILE A 30 -0.66 0.70 -13.17
N LYS A 31 -0.49 -0.59 -13.40
CA LYS A 31 0.72 -1.12 -14.03
C LYS A 31 0.69 -0.86 -15.53
N LEU A 32 1.65 -0.09 -16.05
CA LEU A 32 1.79 0.18 -17.48
C LEU A 32 2.64 -0.88 -18.18
N LYS A 33 3.75 -1.23 -17.55
CA LYS A 33 4.66 -2.32 -17.90
C LYS A 33 5.48 -2.68 -16.67
N GLU A 34 6.37 -3.63 -16.77
CA GLU A 34 7.35 -3.92 -15.72
C GLU A 34 8.10 -2.64 -15.33
N SER A 35 8.25 -2.43 -14.03
CA SER A 35 8.93 -1.26 -13.43
C SER A 35 8.37 0.12 -13.84
N LYS A 36 7.11 0.18 -14.35
CA LYS A 36 6.47 1.45 -14.72
C LYS A 36 5.01 1.48 -14.33
N TYR A 37 4.65 2.51 -13.55
CA TYR A 37 3.35 2.62 -12.91
C TYR A 37 2.76 4.02 -13.00
N VAL A 38 1.44 4.10 -12.85
CA VAL A 38 0.73 5.31 -12.45
C VAL A 38 0.14 5.06 -11.07
N ILE A 39 0.41 5.99 -10.16
CA ILE A 39 0.03 5.94 -8.76
C ILE A 39 -1.01 7.02 -8.50
N PRO A 40 -2.30 6.67 -8.38
CA PRO A 40 -3.30 7.62 -7.89
C PRO A 40 -3.17 7.78 -6.38
N PHE A 41 -3.19 9.01 -5.91
CA PHE A 41 -3.20 9.34 -4.50
C PHE A 41 -3.92 10.67 -4.28
N ARG A 42 -5.03 10.66 -3.55
CA ARG A 42 -5.92 11.80 -3.39
C ARG A 42 -6.34 12.36 -4.76
N ASP A 43 -6.17 13.65 -4.97
CA ASP A 43 -6.47 14.40 -6.22
C ASP A 43 -5.32 14.37 -7.24
N LYS A 44 -4.26 13.59 -6.98
CA LYS A 44 -3.03 13.56 -7.78
C LYS A 44 -2.74 12.18 -8.34
N ALA A 45 -1.95 12.15 -9.41
CA ALA A 45 -1.39 10.91 -9.94
C ALA A 45 0.07 11.08 -10.34
N LEU A 46 0.92 10.15 -9.89
CA LEU A 46 2.33 10.09 -10.23
C LEU A 46 2.57 9.05 -11.32
N LYS A 47 3.20 9.46 -12.43
CA LYS A 47 3.85 8.52 -13.34
C LYS A 47 5.28 8.28 -12.84
N ILE A 48 5.59 7.03 -12.55
CA ILE A 48 6.89 6.60 -12.06
C ILE A 48 7.44 5.45 -12.89
N GLU A 49 8.72 5.50 -13.16
CA GLU A 49 9.48 4.44 -13.81
C GLU A 49 10.73 4.15 -12.98
N GLN A 50 11.06 2.89 -12.86
CA GLN A 50 12.26 2.43 -12.17
C GLN A 50 13.25 1.86 -13.17
N GLN A 51 14.50 2.28 -13.08
CA GLN A 51 15.61 1.75 -13.84
C GLN A 51 16.65 1.19 -12.87
N ARG A 52 17.11 -0.01 -13.16
CA ARG A 52 18.19 -0.63 -12.36
C ARG A 52 19.52 -0.01 -12.72
N ASP A 53 20.35 0.26 -11.71
CA ASP A 53 21.71 0.67 -11.96
C ASP A 53 22.50 -0.46 -12.65
N LYS A 54 23.37 -0.09 -13.59
CA LYS A 54 24.15 -1.06 -14.37
C LYS A 54 25.31 -1.67 -13.59
N TYR A 55 25.83 -0.93 -12.60
CA TYR A 55 27.02 -1.28 -11.86
C TYR A 55 26.73 -1.71 -10.43
N ASP A 56 25.62 -1.22 -9.86
CA ASP A 56 25.18 -1.57 -8.52
C ASP A 56 23.74 -2.13 -8.56
N TRP A 57 23.63 -3.44 -8.54
CA TRP A 57 22.35 -4.13 -8.58
C TRP A 57 21.45 -3.89 -7.35
N THR A 58 21.98 -3.23 -6.31
CA THR A 58 21.21 -2.83 -5.13
C THR A 58 20.59 -1.43 -5.28
N ARG A 59 21.05 -0.64 -6.25
CA ARG A 59 20.57 0.71 -6.52
C ARG A 59 19.60 0.76 -7.69
N TYR A 60 18.60 1.59 -7.51
CA TYR A 60 17.57 1.86 -8.50
C TYR A 60 17.40 3.35 -8.69
N ARG A 61 17.27 3.74 -9.94
CA ARG A 61 16.93 5.11 -10.32
C ARG A 61 15.44 5.22 -10.53
N LEU A 62 14.78 6.05 -9.73
CA LEU A 62 13.37 6.39 -9.90
C LEU A 62 13.25 7.63 -10.76
N ILE A 63 12.43 7.57 -11.79
CA ILE A 63 12.11 8.67 -12.70
C ILE A 63 10.63 9.00 -12.50
N MET A 64 10.35 10.19 -11.98
CA MET A 64 9.02 10.64 -11.57
C MET A 64 8.61 11.88 -12.35
N SER A 65 7.37 11.92 -12.82
CA SER A 65 6.79 13.08 -13.53
C SER A 65 5.76 13.75 -12.64
N CYS A 66 6.13 14.86 -12.01
CA CYS A 66 5.27 15.64 -11.10
C CYS A 66 5.73 17.10 -11.04
N THR A 67 5.03 17.94 -10.27
CA THR A 67 5.53 19.27 -9.92
C THR A 67 6.58 19.17 -8.81
N GLU A 68 7.36 20.24 -8.60
CA GLU A 68 8.36 20.27 -7.54
C GLU A 68 7.70 20.22 -6.15
N ASP A 69 6.61 20.94 -6.00
CA ASP A 69 5.82 20.94 -4.79
C ASP A 69 5.27 19.55 -4.46
N ASP A 70 4.67 18.89 -5.45
CA ASP A 70 4.18 17.51 -5.29
C ASP A 70 5.28 16.52 -4.95
N PHE A 71 6.48 16.69 -5.53
CA PHE A 71 7.60 15.81 -5.23
C PHE A 71 7.94 15.84 -3.75
N TYR A 72 8.18 17.05 -3.19
CA TYR A 72 8.62 17.17 -1.80
C TYR A 72 7.51 16.97 -0.78
N ASN A 73 6.29 17.48 -1.06
CA ASN A 73 5.20 17.48 -0.09
C ASN A 73 4.31 16.25 -0.15
N VAL A 74 4.35 15.48 -1.26
CA VAL A 74 3.49 14.30 -1.45
C VAL A 74 4.33 13.04 -1.70
N TRP A 75 5.01 12.97 -2.84
CA TRP A 75 5.55 11.72 -3.35
C TRP A 75 6.77 11.21 -2.59
N PHE A 76 7.63 12.12 -2.10
CA PHE A 76 8.79 11.77 -1.29
C PHE A 76 8.37 11.07 0.00
N ASN A 77 7.29 11.54 0.60
CA ASN A 77 6.72 10.96 1.80
C ASN A 77 5.92 9.68 1.48
N TYR A 78 5.01 9.75 0.48
CA TYR A 78 4.18 8.62 0.09
C TYR A 78 4.98 7.35 -0.20
N LEU A 79 6.12 7.49 -0.88
CA LEU A 79 7.01 6.39 -1.26
C LEU A 79 8.01 5.99 -0.16
N ASP A 80 7.98 6.67 0.99
CA ASP A 80 8.92 6.47 2.11
C ASP A 80 10.40 6.52 1.67
N LEU A 81 10.77 7.53 0.89
CA LEU A 81 12.12 7.66 0.33
C LEU A 81 13.18 8.07 1.36
N ARG A 82 12.81 8.28 2.63
CA ARG A 82 13.73 8.57 3.74
C ARG A 82 14.28 7.31 4.41
N MET A 83 13.58 6.21 4.26
CA MET A 83 13.87 4.98 4.96
C MET A 83 15.17 4.34 4.47
N ASP A 84 16.07 4.01 5.38
CA ASP A 84 17.21 3.14 5.09
C ASP A 84 16.79 1.67 5.14
N CYS A 85 16.24 1.22 4.01
CA CYS A 85 15.81 -0.17 3.86
C CYS A 85 16.94 -1.20 3.97
N LEU A 86 18.20 -0.79 3.81
CA LEU A 86 19.33 -1.71 3.92
C LEU A 86 19.54 -2.16 5.37
N ASP A 87 19.52 -1.21 6.30
CA ASP A 87 19.71 -1.50 7.73
C ASP A 87 18.57 -2.38 8.25
N GLU A 88 17.33 -1.97 7.98
CA GLU A 88 16.15 -2.74 8.40
C GLU A 88 16.12 -4.15 7.77
N ASN A 89 16.42 -4.27 6.49
CA ASN A 89 16.50 -5.58 5.84
C ASN A 89 17.60 -6.48 6.46
N ASN A 90 18.73 -5.89 6.82
CA ASN A 90 19.80 -6.62 7.48
C ASN A 90 19.40 -7.08 8.90
N LYS A 91 18.70 -6.25 9.67
CA LYS A 91 18.12 -6.64 10.96
C LYS A 91 17.16 -7.82 10.80
N ILE A 92 16.23 -7.75 9.84
CA ILE A 92 15.27 -8.82 9.57
C ILE A 92 15.96 -10.12 9.14
N LYS A 93 17.00 -10.03 8.29
CA LYS A 93 17.79 -11.22 7.89
C LYS A 93 18.50 -11.89 9.06
N ARG A 94 18.94 -11.12 10.07
CA ARG A 94 19.60 -11.65 11.28
C ARG A 94 18.67 -12.47 12.15
N LEU A 95 17.35 -12.26 12.06
CA LEU A 95 16.37 -13.12 12.73
C LEU A 95 16.48 -14.59 12.27
N GLY A 96 17.04 -14.83 11.08
CA GLY A 96 17.31 -16.17 10.57
C GLY A 96 16.05 -16.99 10.24
N GLY A 97 16.18 -18.32 10.21
CA GLY A 97 15.07 -19.25 10.10
C GLY A 97 14.01 -18.90 9.05
N LYS A 98 12.77 -18.78 9.49
CA LYS A 98 11.58 -18.52 8.65
C LYS A 98 11.59 -17.14 7.97
N PHE A 99 12.34 -16.15 8.51
CA PHE A 99 12.38 -14.78 8.01
C PHE A 99 13.36 -14.58 6.85
N LYS A 100 14.40 -15.39 6.76
CA LYS A 100 15.46 -15.24 5.75
C LYS A 100 14.93 -15.24 4.31
N VAL A 101 13.99 -16.12 4.00
CA VAL A 101 13.42 -16.22 2.65
C VAL A 101 12.51 -15.03 2.35
N PRO A 102 11.54 -14.66 3.22
CA PRO A 102 10.75 -13.43 3.05
C PRO A 102 11.62 -12.18 2.90
N ALA A 103 12.60 -11.97 3.76
CA ALA A 103 13.49 -10.81 3.71
C ALA A 103 14.33 -10.73 2.42
N ASN A 104 14.78 -11.86 1.90
CA ASN A 104 15.50 -11.87 0.62
C ASN A 104 14.60 -11.60 -0.58
N ARG A 105 13.33 -12.02 -0.53
CA ARG A 105 12.37 -11.81 -1.62
C ARG A 105 11.72 -10.44 -1.59
N GLY A 106 11.61 -9.84 -0.41
CA GLY A 106 10.95 -8.55 -0.19
C GLY A 106 11.91 -7.37 -0.01
N ASN A 107 13.21 -7.54 -0.24
CA ASN A 107 14.25 -6.57 0.10
C ASN A 107 14.14 -5.20 -0.60
N GLY A 108 13.27 -5.06 -1.57
CA GLY A 108 12.99 -3.78 -2.25
C GLY A 108 11.61 -3.21 -1.91
N ILE A 109 10.92 -3.77 -0.92
CA ILE A 109 9.62 -3.27 -0.49
C ILE A 109 9.80 -2.11 0.49
N HIS A 110 9.19 -0.98 0.16
CA HIS A 110 8.95 0.13 1.07
C HIS A 110 7.48 0.10 1.52
N ILE A 111 7.19 0.60 2.70
CA ILE A 111 5.83 0.76 3.18
C ILE A 111 5.33 2.13 2.75
N LEU A 112 4.26 2.13 1.96
CA LEU A 112 3.69 3.35 1.41
C LEU A 112 2.89 4.12 2.47
N HIS A 113 3.08 5.42 2.56
CA HIS A 113 2.26 6.31 3.40
C HIS A 113 0.95 6.62 2.68
N GLN A 114 0.02 5.68 2.76
CA GLN A 114 -1.28 5.76 2.12
C GLN A 114 -2.25 6.67 2.90
N ASP A 115 -3.38 7.01 2.29
CA ASP A 115 -4.49 7.62 3.00
C ASP A 115 -5.09 6.63 4.02
N TYR A 116 -5.31 7.09 5.26
CA TYR A 116 -5.78 6.24 6.36
C TYR A 116 -7.13 5.60 6.07
N PHE A 117 -8.07 6.37 5.54
CA PHE A 117 -9.40 5.85 5.25
C PHE A 117 -9.34 4.81 4.13
N GLU A 118 -8.56 5.07 3.07
CA GLU A 118 -8.33 4.12 2.00
C GLU A 118 -7.69 2.82 2.52
N ALA A 119 -6.64 2.94 3.31
CA ALA A 119 -5.92 1.80 3.89
C ALA A 119 -6.82 0.98 4.83
N TYR A 120 -7.62 1.63 5.66
CA TYR A 120 -8.57 0.98 6.55
C TYR A 120 -9.63 0.18 5.78
N VAL A 121 -10.21 0.79 4.74
CA VAL A 121 -11.19 0.09 3.90
C VAL A 121 -10.55 -1.12 3.23
N LEU A 122 -9.33 -0.99 2.70
CA LEU A 122 -8.59 -2.11 2.13
C LEU A 122 -8.40 -3.25 3.14
N ALA A 123 -7.99 -2.94 4.37
CA ALA A 123 -7.80 -3.92 5.44
C ALA A 123 -9.05 -4.73 5.69
N LYS A 124 -10.17 -4.05 5.90
CA LYS A 124 -11.45 -4.70 6.16
C LYS A 124 -11.95 -5.51 4.96
N LEU A 125 -11.74 -5.03 3.75
CA LEU A 125 -12.06 -5.79 2.55
C LEU A 125 -11.24 -7.08 2.46
N ILE A 126 -9.94 -7.02 2.78
CA ILE A 126 -9.08 -8.22 2.81
C ILE A 126 -9.66 -9.26 3.77
N THR A 127 -10.10 -8.84 4.96
CA THR A 127 -10.71 -9.73 5.95
C THR A 127 -12.00 -10.38 5.44
N TYR A 128 -12.82 -9.62 4.69
CA TYR A 128 -14.11 -10.13 4.21
C TYR A 128 -14.02 -11.03 2.99
N VAL A 129 -13.13 -10.71 2.06
CA VAL A 129 -13.13 -11.33 0.71
C VAL A 129 -11.75 -11.78 0.23
N GLY A 130 -10.70 -11.62 1.03
CA GLY A 130 -9.31 -11.90 0.67
C GLY A 130 -8.70 -10.89 -0.30
N TYR A 131 -7.37 -10.89 -0.42
CA TYR A 131 -6.59 -9.89 -1.16
C TYR A 131 -7.06 -9.64 -2.60
N LYS A 132 -7.26 -10.72 -3.37
CA LYS A 132 -7.64 -10.60 -4.78
C LYS A 132 -8.97 -9.87 -4.98
N ASN A 133 -9.97 -10.25 -4.20
CA ASN A 133 -11.30 -9.65 -4.30
C ASN A 133 -11.35 -8.26 -3.67
N ALA A 134 -10.54 -8.02 -2.62
CA ALA A 134 -10.40 -6.70 -2.03
C ALA A 134 -9.86 -5.68 -3.04
N ALA A 135 -8.82 -6.05 -3.82
CA ALA A 135 -8.31 -5.20 -4.88
C ALA A 135 -9.37 -4.84 -5.93
N VAL A 136 -10.20 -5.80 -6.33
CA VAL A 136 -11.33 -5.55 -7.24
C VAL A 136 -12.35 -4.61 -6.61
N ALA A 137 -12.71 -4.85 -5.34
CA ALA A 137 -13.68 -4.01 -4.63
C ALA A 137 -13.18 -2.57 -4.45
N MET A 138 -11.89 -2.37 -4.10
CA MET A 138 -11.28 -1.04 -3.98
C MET A 138 -11.39 -0.24 -5.29
N ASN A 139 -11.02 -0.87 -6.41
CA ASN A 139 -11.12 -0.22 -7.71
C ASN A 139 -12.57 0.10 -8.09
N HIS A 140 -13.51 -0.80 -7.79
CA HIS A 140 -14.93 -0.57 -8.03
C HIS A 140 -15.50 0.58 -7.19
N ILE A 141 -15.15 0.66 -5.90
CA ILE A 141 -15.56 1.77 -5.03
C ILE A 141 -15.03 3.10 -5.58
N ALA A 142 -13.75 3.16 -5.95
CA ALA A 142 -13.16 4.36 -6.51
C ALA A 142 -13.82 4.76 -7.85
N GLU A 143 -14.11 3.80 -8.72
CA GLU A 143 -14.77 4.06 -10.01
C GLU A 143 -16.20 4.59 -9.86
N VAL A 144 -16.96 4.04 -8.91
CA VAL A 144 -18.38 4.39 -8.73
C VAL A 144 -18.57 5.66 -7.92
N CYS A 145 -17.74 5.86 -6.89
CA CYS A 145 -17.93 6.94 -5.91
C CYS A 145 -16.89 8.06 -6.02
N GLY A 146 -15.72 7.80 -6.64
CA GLY A 146 -14.63 8.76 -6.72
C GLY A 146 -14.72 9.69 -7.93
N VAL A 147 -13.86 10.71 -7.92
CA VAL A 147 -13.74 11.65 -9.04
C VAL A 147 -12.91 11.02 -10.16
N LYS A 148 -13.46 11.05 -11.36
CA LYS A 148 -12.79 10.52 -12.55
C LYS A 148 -11.81 11.52 -13.13
N HIS A 149 -10.59 11.08 -13.36
CA HIS A 149 -9.55 11.83 -14.06
C HIS A 149 -9.13 11.15 -15.36
N ASN A 150 -8.86 11.98 -16.36
CA ASN A 150 -8.29 11.54 -17.64
C ASN A 150 -6.99 12.31 -17.86
N GLN A 151 -5.87 11.65 -17.68
CA GLN A 151 -4.57 12.27 -17.86
C GLN A 151 -3.97 11.86 -19.21
N SER A 152 -3.66 12.87 -20.04
CA SER A 152 -2.88 12.64 -21.26
C SER A 152 -1.40 12.56 -20.90
N MET A 153 -0.81 11.39 -21.06
CA MET A 153 0.63 11.20 -20.85
C MET A 153 1.35 11.10 -22.18
N ARG A 154 2.46 11.83 -22.35
CA ARG A 154 3.19 11.99 -23.64
C ARG A 154 3.52 10.71 -24.40
N GLU A 155 3.52 9.55 -23.73
CA GLU A 155 3.96 8.26 -24.30
C GLU A 155 2.90 7.18 -24.28
N VAL A 156 1.74 7.43 -23.70
CA VAL A 156 0.67 6.44 -23.52
C VAL A 156 -0.67 7.10 -23.83
N CYS A 157 -1.56 6.36 -24.46
CA CYS A 157 -2.96 6.75 -24.61
C CYS A 157 -3.54 7.19 -23.26
N ARG A 158 -4.54 8.05 -23.28
CA ARG A 158 -5.20 8.58 -22.08
C ARG A 158 -5.36 7.51 -21.00
N ILE A 159 -4.78 7.77 -19.83
CA ILE A 159 -4.97 6.93 -18.67
C ILE A 159 -6.12 7.50 -17.87
N THR A 160 -7.10 6.66 -17.59
CA THR A 160 -8.19 6.97 -16.69
C THR A 160 -7.83 6.45 -15.31
N TRP A 161 -7.96 7.31 -14.31
CA TRP A 161 -7.83 6.94 -12.91
C TRP A 161 -8.90 7.65 -12.09
N TYR A 162 -9.13 7.21 -10.85
CA TYR A 162 -10.15 7.74 -9.96
C TYR A 162 -9.52 8.12 -8.63
N GLU A 163 -9.96 9.22 -8.05
CA GLU A 163 -9.65 9.54 -6.65
C GLU A 163 -10.28 8.50 -5.72
N TRP A 164 -9.66 8.27 -4.58
CA TRP A 164 -10.34 7.56 -3.51
C TRP A 164 -11.45 8.47 -2.96
N PRO A 165 -12.70 8.00 -2.91
CA PRO A 165 -13.81 8.85 -2.49
C PRO A 165 -13.78 9.17 -0.99
N THR A 166 -14.27 10.34 -0.62
CA THR A 166 -14.52 10.67 0.78
C THR A 166 -15.71 9.87 1.34
N PRO A 167 -15.86 9.76 2.68
CA PRO A 167 -17.02 9.12 3.27
C PRO A 167 -18.36 9.69 2.77
N GLU A 168 -18.44 11.03 2.59
CA GLU A 168 -19.62 11.71 2.07
C GLU A 168 -19.95 11.29 0.64
N MET A 169 -18.94 11.23 -0.22
CA MET A 169 -19.10 10.79 -1.62
C MET A 169 -19.57 9.33 -1.69
N ILE A 170 -19.06 8.49 -0.79
CA ILE A 170 -19.53 7.09 -0.70
C ILE A 170 -20.99 7.05 -0.28
N LEU A 171 -21.41 7.84 0.73
CA LEU A 171 -22.81 7.88 1.17
C LEU A 171 -23.74 8.37 0.06
N GLU A 172 -23.32 9.36 -0.70
CA GLU A 172 -24.10 9.87 -1.84
C GLU A 172 -24.29 8.81 -2.93
N HIS A 173 -23.24 8.05 -3.24
CA HIS A 173 -23.22 7.11 -4.37
C HIS A 173 -23.32 5.64 -3.99
N HIS A 174 -23.41 5.28 -2.69
CA HIS A 174 -23.38 3.88 -2.24
C HIS A 174 -24.46 2.99 -2.90
N HIS A 175 -25.59 3.57 -3.26
CA HIS A 175 -26.68 2.85 -3.93
C HIS A 175 -26.29 2.36 -5.34
N LYS A 176 -25.26 2.96 -5.95
CA LYS A 176 -24.72 2.58 -7.26
C LYS A 176 -23.67 1.47 -7.18
N LEU A 177 -23.16 1.14 -5.97
CA LEU A 177 -22.15 0.07 -5.79
C LEU A 177 -22.69 -1.34 -6.08
N GLY A 178 -24.00 -1.47 -6.28
CA GLY A 178 -24.60 -2.75 -6.64
C GLY A 178 -24.52 -3.81 -5.54
N LYS A 179 -24.44 -5.08 -5.96
CA LYS A 179 -24.50 -6.23 -5.03
C LYS A 179 -23.09 -6.56 -4.49
N MET A 180 -22.57 -5.76 -3.59
CA MET A 180 -21.36 -6.08 -2.82
C MET A 180 -21.66 -6.85 -1.52
N GLY A 181 -22.88 -7.34 -1.35
CA GLY A 181 -23.30 -8.13 -0.17
C GLY A 181 -23.11 -7.36 1.15
N LYS A 182 -22.54 -8.04 2.14
CA LYS A 182 -22.28 -7.45 3.48
C LYS A 182 -21.32 -6.26 3.45
N ILE A 183 -20.48 -6.17 2.43
CA ILE A 183 -19.51 -5.06 2.27
C ILE A 183 -20.23 -3.74 2.11
N ASN A 184 -21.26 -3.66 1.28
CA ASN A 184 -21.98 -2.42 1.02
C ASN A 184 -22.62 -1.86 2.32
N SER A 185 -23.29 -2.72 3.09
CA SER A 185 -23.92 -2.33 4.36
C SER A 185 -22.88 -1.93 5.43
N TRP A 186 -21.74 -2.60 5.45
CA TRP A 186 -20.64 -2.25 6.34
C TRP A 186 -20.00 -0.91 5.95
N LEU A 187 -19.66 -0.72 4.68
CA LEU A 187 -19.04 0.51 4.18
C LEU A 187 -19.96 1.72 4.43
N LYS A 188 -21.27 1.57 4.19
CA LYS A 188 -22.24 2.61 4.50
C LYS A 188 -22.20 3.01 5.98
N ARG A 189 -22.30 2.03 6.91
CA ARG A 189 -22.25 2.30 8.35
C ARG A 189 -20.95 2.93 8.79
N LEU A 190 -19.81 2.52 8.22
CA LEU A 190 -18.52 3.14 8.48
C LEU A 190 -18.53 4.62 8.08
N CYS A 191 -18.98 4.92 6.86
CA CYS A 191 -19.04 6.29 6.38
C CYS A 191 -20.03 7.15 7.19
N GLU A 192 -21.19 6.59 7.58
CA GLU A 192 -22.15 7.27 8.47
C GLU A 192 -21.52 7.60 9.84
N ALA A 193 -20.75 6.67 10.40
CA ALA A 193 -20.07 6.89 11.67
C ALA A 193 -19.01 7.99 11.56
N ILE A 194 -18.21 7.98 10.49
CA ILE A 194 -17.18 9.00 10.26
C ILE A 194 -17.80 10.39 10.08
N VAL A 195 -18.85 10.51 9.27
CA VAL A 195 -19.49 11.79 8.98
C VAL A 195 -20.23 12.36 10.20
N ASN A 196 -20.85 11.49 11.02
CA ASN A 196 -21.61 11.91 12.19
C ASN A 196 -20.74 12.16 13.43
N ASP A 197 -19.59 11.51 13.53
CA ASP A 197 -18.69 11.64 14.67
C ASP A 197 -17.21 11.56 14.23
N TYR A 198 -16.72 12.70 13.76
CA TYR A 198 -15.30 12.83 13.36
C TYR A 198 -14.33 12.47 14.51
N TYR A 199 -14.73 12.73 15.76
CA TYR A 199 -13.94 12.38 16.93
C TYR A 199 -13.90 10.87 17.21
N ALA A 200 -14.93 10.12 16.85
CA ALA A 200 -14.91 8.65 16.95
C ALA A 200 -13.89 8.06 15.96
N TYR A 201 -13.76 8.66 14.77
CA TYR A 201 -12.77 8.26 13.79
C TYR A 201 -11.34 8.59 14.22
N THR A 202 -11.11 9.78 14.78
CA THR A 202 -9.78 10.18 15.27
C THR A 202 -9.36 9.45 16.56
N LYS A 203 -10.31 9.05 17.42
CA LYS A 203 -10.01 8.15 18.55
C LYS A 203 -9.72 6.72 18.10
N SER A 204 -10.28 6.31 16.97
CA SER A 204 -9.96 5.02 16.36
C SER A 204 -8.60 5.02 15.67
N ASP A 205 -7.95 6.18 15.45
CA ASP A 205 -6.59 6.19 14.94
C ASP A 205 -5.64 5.45 15.89
N ASP A 206 -5.73 5.63 17.21
CA ASP A 206 -4.98 4.83 18.19
C ASP A 206 -5.36 3.33 18.15
N GLU A 207 -6.63 3.01 17.93
CA GLU A 207 -7.08 1.64 17.71
C GLU A 207 -6.67 1.13 16.33
N LEU A 208 -6.71 1.96 15.29
CA LEU A 208 -6.19 1.66 13.97
C LEU A 208 -4.67 1.42 14.05
N PHE A 209 -3.93 2.26 14.75
CA PHE A 209 -2.51 2.07 15.00
C PHE A 209 -2.23 0.76 15.75
N ARG A 210 -3.02 0.41 16.76
CA ARG A 210 -2.90 -0.87 17.47
C ARG A 210 -3.32 -2.07 16.64
N LEU A 211 -4.45 -1.96 15.94
CA LEU A 211 -4.96 -3.01 15.06
C LEU A 211 -4.04 -3.29 13.87
N PHE A 212 -3.26 -2.30 13.44
CA PHE A 212 -2.39 -2.41 12.28
C PHE A 212 -0.92 -2.64 12.65
N GLY A 213 -0.58 -2.67 13.95
CA GLY A 213 0.82 -2.77 14.40
C GLY A 213 1.71 -1.68 13.76
N MET A 214 1.13 -0.50 13.53
CA MET A 214 1.77 0.56 12.78
C MET A 214 2.57 1.46 13.71
N HIS A 215 3.80 1.70 13.36
CA HIS A 215 4.53 2.87 13.82
C HIS A 215 3.92 4.12 13.19
N ASP A 216 4.10 5.30 13.81
CA ASP A 216 3.58 6.62 13.43
C ASP A 216 3.77 7.01 11.95
N THR A 217 4.49 6.22 11.18
CA THR A 217 4.87 6.50 9.80
C THR A 217 4.30 5.55 8.76
N THR A 218 3.65 4.43 9.14
CA THR A 218 3.34 3.37 8.17
C THR A 218 1.90 2.87 8.26
N VAL A 219 1.12 3.14 7.23
CA VAL A 219 -0.27 2.67 7.11
C VAL A 219 -0.30 1.39 6.27
N PHE A 220 -0.19 0.22 6.92
CA PHE A 220 -0.47 -1.04 6.28
C PHE A 220 -1.46 -1.90 7.07
N PRO A 221 -2.48 -2.44 6.40
CA PRO A 221 -3.50 -3.25 7.06
C PRO A 221 -2.98 -4.66 7.39
N LEU A 222 -2.65 -4.91 8.64
CA LEU A 222 -2.36 -6.26 9.15
C LEU A 222 -3.64 -7.08 9.38
N VAL A 223 -4.79 -6.43 9.40
CA VAL A 223 -6.09 -7.10 9.65
C VAL A 223 -6.34 -8.18 8.60
N GLY A 224 -6.52 -9.42 9.04
CA GLY A 224 -6.72 -10.60 8.19
C GLY A 224 -5.43 -11.35 7.82
N ILE A 225 -4.26 -10.88 8.27
CA ILE A 225 -3.00 -11.61 8.12
C ILE A 225 -2.80 -12.59 9.28
N GLU A 226 -3.42 -12.35 10.41
CA GLU A 226 -3.28 -13.14 11.63
C GLU A 226 -3.50 -14.62 11.38
N GLU A 227 -4.62 -15.02 10.81
CA GLU A 227 -4.87 -16.43 10.43
C GLU A 227 -3.82 -16.95 9.46
N THR A 228 -3.34 -16.11 8.55
CA THR A 228 -2.35 -16.47 7.55
C THR A 228 -0.97 -16.62 8.19
N LEU A 229 -0.63 -15.78 9.18
CA LEU A 229 0.60 -15.90 9.97
C LEU A 229 0.56 -17.17 10.81
N MET A 230 -0.51 -17.41 11.55
CA MET A 230 -0.69 -18.64 12.33
C MET A 230 -0.60 -19.90 11.48
N LYS A 231 -1.30 -19.93 10.36
CA LYS A 231 -1.30 -21.07 9.44
C LYS A 231 0.07 -21.36 8.83
N ASN A 232 0.87 -20.35 8.54
CA ASN A 232 2.15 -20.48 7.85
C ASN A 232 3.37 -20.50 8.78
N PHE A 233 3.25 -19.91 9.97
CA PHE A 233 4.34 -19.79 10.93
C PHE A 233 4.06 -20.54 12.23
N GLY A 234 2.79 -20.90 12.50
CA GLY A 234 2.39 -21.69 13.68
C GLY A 234 2.48 -20.94 14.99
N GLU A 235 2.34 -19.61 14.96
CA GLU A 235 2.51 -18.75 16.11
C GLU A 235 1.40 -17.71 16.18
N GLU A 236 0.94 -17.38 17.39
CA GLU A 236 0.00 -16.29 17.63
C GLU A 236 0.64 -14.95 17.27
N PRO A 237 -0.09 -14.01 16.64
CA PRO A 237 0.45 -12.74 16.19
C PRO A 237 1.07 -11.89 17.32
N GLU A 238 0.49 -11.92 18.52
CA GLU A 238 0.99 -11.20 19.68
C GLU A 238 2.31 -11.79 20.18
N GLU A 239 2.39 -13.11 20.32
CA GLU A 239 3.62 -13.82 20.69
C GLU A 239 4.71 -13.61 19.63
N PHE A 240 4.32 -13.63 18.34
CA PHE A 240 5.22 -13.38 17.23
C PHE A 240 5.84 -11.97 17.31
N ALA A 241 5.03 -10.95 17.60
CA ALA A 241 5.51 -9.58 17.73
C ALA A 241 6.48 -9.40 18.90
N ASP A 242 6.20 -10.02 20.04
CA ASP A 242 7.00 -9.84 21.25
C ASP A 242 8.29 -10.66 21.25
N TRP A 243 8.23 -11.90 20.78
CA TRP A 243 9.37 -12.81 20.82
C TRP A 243 10.39 -12.62 19.70
N TYR A 244 9.93 -12.30 18.50
CA TYR A 244 10.81 -12.25 17.32
C TYR A 244 11.14 -10.83 16.86
N LEU A 245 10.32 -9.85 17.21
CA LEU A 245 10.44 -8.51 16.64
C LEU A 245 10.85 -7.44 17.69
N GLY A 246 11.25 -7.85 18.89
CA GLY A 246 11.54 -6.92 20.00
C GLY A 246 12.53 -5.81 19.64
N ASP A 247 13.57 -6.13 18.87
CA ASP A 247 14.64 -5.20 18.48
C ASP A 247 14.43 -4.54 17.10
N ILE A 248 13.31 -4.83 16.44
CA ILE A 248 13.01 -4.29 15.11
C ILE A 248 12.09 -3.07 15.26
N GLU A 249 12.58 -1.91 14.86
CA GLU A 249 11.83 -0.67 14.89
C GLU A 249 10.64 -0.68 13.93
N ASN A 250 10.85 -1.18 12.71
CA ASN A 250 9.81 -1.25 11.69
C ASN A 250 9.19 -2.64 11.56
N LYS A 251 8.37 -3.01 12.54
CA LYS A 251 7.65 -4.30 12.53
C LYS A 251 6.75 -4.47 11.31
N GLY A 252 6.17 -3.38 10.81
CA GLY A 252 5.33 -3.37 9.61
C GLY A 252 6.07 -3.90 8.38
N LEU A 253 7.36 -3.60 8.24
CA LEU A 253 8.17 -4.08 7.12
C LEU A 253 8.36 -5.60 7.15
N VAL A 254 8.52 -6.19 8.34
CA VAL A 254 8.61 -7.65 8.50
C VAL A 254 7.33 -8.32 8.03
N TYR A 255 6.19 -7.80 8.46
CA TYR A 255 4.89 -8.31 8.05
C TYR A 255 4.70 -8.19 6.53
N MET A 256 5.13 -7.07 5.92
CA MET A 256 5.09 -6.90 4.48
C MET A 256 5.92 -7.94 3.72
N TYR A 257 7.10 -8.25 4.20
CA TYR A 257 7.93 -9.27 3.59
C TYR A 257 7.28 -10.66 3.66
N ILE A 258 6.64 -10.96 4.78
CA ILE A 258 5.90 -12.22 4.97
C ILE A 258 4.70 -12.26 4.01
N VAL A 259 3.89 -11.21 3.97
CA VAL A 259 2.73 -11.12 3.08
C VAL A 259 3.14 -11.25 1.62
N HIS A 260 4.12 -10.48 1.20
CA HIS A 260 4.66 -10.57 -0.16
C HIS A 260 5.14 -11.99 -0.49
N HIS A 261 5.85 -12.63 0.43
CA HIS A 261 6.30 -14.01 0.26
C HIS A 261 5.13 -14.99 0.11
N ILE A 262 4.07 -14.85 0.90
CA ILE A 262 2.90 -15.73 0.86
C ILE A 262 2.11 -15.51 -0.44
N LEU A 263 1.85 -14.26 -0.82
CA LEU A 263 1.08 -13.93 -2.03
C LEU A 263 1.79 -14.37 -3.32
N ASN A 264 3.14 -14.39 -3.30
CA ASN A 264 3.96 -14.69 -4.47
C ASN A 264 4.68 -16.05 -4.37
N ARG A 265 4.22 -16.96 -3.50
CA ARG A 265 4.71 -18.35 -3.50
C ARG A 265 4.43 -19.00 -4.86
N PRO A 266 5.42 -19.65 -5.46
CA PRO A 266 5.15 -20.54 -6.58
C PRO A 266 4.09 -21.56 -6.13
N LYS A 267 3.04 -21.76 -6.92
CA LYS A 267 2.13 -22.87 -6.68
C LYS A 267 2.99 -24.13 -6.78
N GLU A 268 3.15 -24.83 -5.67
CA GLU A 268 3.72 -26.17 -5.73
C GLU A 268 2.89 -26.97 -6.73
N VAL A 269 3.56 -27.41 -7.77
CA VAL A 269 2.96 -28.35 -8.75
C VAL A 269 2.68 -29.62 -7.95
N ARG A 270 1.39 -29.83 -7.61
CA ARG A 270 0.90 -31.08 -7.02
C ARG A 270 0.79 -32.14 -8.08
#